data_83b2eb08ee3c237e226e6aa96bfc517e
#
_entry.id   83b2eb08ee3c237e226e6aa96bfc517e
#
_cell.length_a   1.000
_cell.length_b   1.000
_cell.length_c   1.000
_cell.angle_alpha   90.00
_cell.angle_beta   90.00
_cell.angle_gamma   90.00
#
_symmetry.space_group_name_H-M   'P 1'
#
loop_
_entity.id
_entity.type
_entity.pdbx_description
1 polymer ?
#
loop_
_entity_poly.entity_id
_entity_poly.type
_entity_poly.pdbx_seq_one_letter_code
_entity_poly.pdbx_strand_id
1 'polypeptide(L)'
;MGWAQSRAEALLQFEGVQARYQASYAPGAVARGARELLDPDDQAIADKALKALDAASSRAFSAKASLAVIQQEVASAGNGGAAPSPQVLAAVARFAKLRADYAAMSEAGKAEFFSRERAKPADPVRTELLERMAVGDVREIDFSSQLLMSAVVKQLARGNGGQLSALPDSTLDMALDTLWSRGVTSTRPRNLMIVAREFEKQITQALLAASPGEDVAALLAWRNEPQAAAEREALVGTYRAEVKGSGGVALRTLIRGWPRS
;
A
#
# COMPACT_ATOMS: atom_id res chain seq x y z
N MET A 1 4.92 -19.57 -27.25
CA MET A 1 5.23 -20.21 -25.97
C MET A 1 4.96 -19.17 -24.90
N GLY A 2 3.85 -19.31 -24.15
CA GLY A 2 3.55 -18.41 -23.03
C GLY A 2 4.54 -18.70 -21.91
N TRP A 3 5.20 -17.67 -21.41
CA TRP A 3 6.05 -17.75 -20.24
C TRP A 3 5.16 -18.19 -19.06
N ALA A 4 5.50 -19.28 -18.41
CA ALA A 4 4.79 -19.69 -17.21
C ALA A 4 4.95 -18.56 -16.16
N GLN A 5 3.81 -18.02 -15.71
CA GLN A 5 3.81 -17.00 -14.66
C GLN A 5 4.46 -17.56 -13.39
N SER A 6 5.43 -16.86 -12.86
CA SER A 6 6.12 -17.28 -11.63
C SER A 6 5.17 -17.21 -10.41
N ARG A 7 5.48 -17.98 -9.38
CA ARG A 7 4.72 -17.98 -8.14
C ARG A 7 4.67 -16.59 -7.50
N ALA A 8 5.79 -15.87 -7.51
CA ALA A 8 5.87 -14.51 -7.01
C ALA A 8 4.98 -13.53 -7.81
N GLU A 9 5.01 -13.62 -9.15
CA GLU A 9 4.13 -12.81 -10.00
C GLU A 9 2.65 -13.08 -9.72
N ALA A 10 2.27 -14.35 -9.59
CA ALA A 10 0.91 -14.73 -9.25
C ALA A 10 0.49 -14.16 -7.89
N LEU A 11 1.38 -14.18 -6.89
CA LEU A 11 1.12 -13.60 -5.56
C LEU A 11 0.94 -12.08 -5.63
N LEU A 12 1.84 -11.36 -6.29
CA LEU A 12 1.72 -9.90 -6.44
C LEU A 12 0.43 -9.51 -7.17
N GLN A 13 0.02 -10.29 -8.16
CA GLN A 13 -1.23 -10.09 -8.88
C GLN A 13 -2.44 -10.38 -7.99
N PHE A 14 -2.43 -11.49 -7.25
CA PHE A 14 -3.50 -11.86 -6.31
C PHE A 14 -3.69 -10.81 -5.22
N GLU A 15 -2.62 -10.32 -4.63
CA GLU A 15 -2.65 -9.26 -3.60
C GLU A 15 -2.92 -7.87 -4.19
N GLY A 16 -2.87 -7.70 -5.50
CA GLY A 16 -3.08 -6.42 -6.20
C GLY A 16 -1.97 -5.40 -5.94
N VAL A 17 -0.77 -5.85 -5.58
CA VAL A 17 0.35 -5.00 -5.15
C VAL A 17 0.78 -4.04 -6.24
N GLN A 18 0.87 -4.49 -7.48
CA GLN A 18 1.29 -3.64 -8.61
C GLN A 18 0.34 -2.44 -8.80
N ALA A 19 -0.96 -2.72 -8.92
CA ALA A 19 -1.96 -1.67 -9.12
C ALA A 19 -1.98 -0.68 -7.93
N ARG A 20 -1.87 -1.20 -6.71
CA ARG A 20 -1.83 -0.41 -5.49
C ARG A 20 -0.61 0.49 -5.44
N TYR A 21 0.59 -0.05 -5.66
CA TYR A 21 1.83 0.74 -5.64
C TYR A 21 1.77 1.87 -6.68
N GLN A 22 1.33 1.53 -7.90
CA GLN A 22 1.14 2.51 -8.96
C GLN A 22 0.11 3.60 -8.58
N ALA A 23 -1.01 3.23 -7.98
CA ALA A 23 -2.03 4.19 -7.57
C ALA A 23 -1.57 5.09 -6.40
N SER A 24 -0.88 4.53 -5.41
CA SER A 24 -0.46 5.25 -4.20
C SER A 24 0.73 6.17 -4.43
N TYR A 25 1.62 5.82 -5.38
CA TYR A 25 2.91 6.52 -5.59
C TYR A 25 3.09 7.06 -7.02
N ALA A 26 2.02 7.12 -7.81
CA ALA A 26 2.03 7.85 -9.08
C ALA A 26 2.29 9.34 -8.86
N PRO A 27 2.81 10.06 -9.87
CA PRO A 27 2.92 11.52 -9.82
C PRO A 27 1.61 12.17 -9.38
N GLY A 28 1.67 13.07 -8.41
CA GLY A 28 0.52 13.72 -7.79
C GLY A 28 -0.24 12.91 -6.75
N ALA A 29 -0.09 11.59 -6.69
CA ALA A 29 -0.86 10.77 -5.74
C ALA A 29 -0.42 10.97 -4.29
N VAL A 30 0.90 11.03 -4.03
CA VAL A 30 1.46 11.26 -2.69
C VAL A 30 1.01 12.62 -2.14
N ALA A 31 1.08 13.67 -2.96
CA ALA A 31 0.66 15.02 -2.56
C ALA A 31 -0.86 15.10 -2.31
N ARG A 32 -1.69 14.42 -3.12
CA ARG A 32 -3.14 14.33 -2.88
C ARG A 32 -3.44 13.63 -1.56
N GLY A 33 -2.85 12.45 -1.34
CA GLY A 33 -3.04 11.70 -0.10
C GLY A 33 -2.58 12.47 1.14
N ALA A 34 -1.47 13.20 1.05
CA ALA A 34 -1.03 14.08 2.12
C ALA A 34 -2.01 15.24 2.37
N ARG A 35 -2.56 15.86 1.31
CA ARG A 35 -3.55 16.94 1.42
C ARG A 35 -4.82 16.48 2.13
N GLU A 36 -5.34 15.31 1.80
CA GLU A 36 -6.57 14.74 2.38
C GLU A 36 -6.48 14.53 3.90
N LEU A 37 -5.26 14.40 4.42
CA LEU A 37 -5.00 14.20 5.84
C LEU A 37 -4.69 15.51 6.60
N LEU A 38 -4.60 16.65 5.91
CA LEU A 38 -4.44 17.97 6.53
C LEU A 38 -5.77 18.51 7.01
N ASP A 39 -5.73 19.25 8.13
CA ASP A 39 -6.88 20.04 8.57
C ASP A 39 -7.17 21.16 7.54
N PRO A 40 -8.41 21.68 7.43
CA PRO A 40 -8.77 22.71 6.44
C PRO A 40 -7.87 23.97 6.48
N ASP A 41 -7.49 24.42 7.66
CA ASP A 41 -6.61 25.59 7.83
C ASP A 41 -5.20 25.32 7.29
N ASP A 42 -4.68 24.09 7.51
CA ASP A 42 -3.38 23.68 6.98
C ASP A 42 -3.45 23.47 5.45
N GLN A 43 -4.57 22.97 4.91
CA GLN A 43 -4.77 22.84 3.48
C GLN A 43 -4.68 24.18 2.76
N ALA A 44 -5.23 25.25 3.37
CA ALA A 44 -5.25 26.60 2.78
C ALA A 44 -3.84 27.18 2.56
N ILE A 45 -2.86 26.77 3.35
CA ILE A 45 -1.48 27.28 3.29
C ILE A 45 -0.46 26.28 2.74
N ALA A 46 -0.87 25.05 2.44
CA ALA A 46 0.01 23.93 2.11
C ALA A 46 0.44 23.85 0.65
N ASP A 47 -0.13 24.64 -0.27
CA ASP A 47 0.05 24.46 -1.71
C ASP A 47 1.51 24.43 -2.16
N LYS A 48 2.36 25.32 -1.62
CA LYS A 48 3.78 25.35 -1.93
C LYS A 48 4.48 24.05 -1.49
N ALA A 49 4.18 23.58 -0.28
CA ALA A 49 4.78 22.37 0.26
C ALA A 49 4.29 21.11 -0.47
N LEU A 50 3.02 21.05 -0.86
CA LEU A 50 2.45 19.96 -1.63
C LEU A 50 3.03 19.87 -3.05
N LYS A 51 3.23 21.01 -3.73
CA LYS A 51 3.92 21.04 -5.04
C LYS A 51 5.37 20.55 -4.94
N ALA A 52 6.08 20.97 -3.90
CA ALA A 52 7.45 20.51 -3.67
C ALA A 52 7.50 19.01 -3.29
N LEU A 53 6.53 18.52 -2.50
CA LEU A 53 6.38 17.10 -2.20
C LEU A 53 6.11 16.28 -3.46
N ASP A 54 5.23 16.75 -4.35
CA ASP A 54 4.95 16.07 -5.62
C ASP A 54 6.21 15.93 -6.48
N ALA A 55 6.98 17.00 -6.64
CA ALA A 55 8.23 16.97 -7.38
C ALA A 55 9.28 16.05 -6.75
N ALA A 56 9.37 16.01 -5.42
CA ALA A 56 10.30 15.15 -4.70
C ALA A 56 9.88 13.67 -4.78
N SER A 57 8.61 13.37 -4.56
CA SER A 57 8.07 12.00 -4.59
C SER A 57 8.09 11.40 -5.99
N SER A 58 7.79 12.17 -7.04
CA SER A 58 7.84 11.70 -8.42
C SER A 58 9.26 11.26 -8.87
N ARG A 59 10.31 11.74 -8.18
CA ARG A 59 11.70 11.32 -8.42
C ARG A 59 12.12 10.15 -7.54
N ALA A 60 11.59 10.07 -6.34
CA ALA A 60 11.99 9.09 -5.33
C ALA A 60 11.28 7.74 -5.49
N PHE A 61 10.00 7.75 -5.91
CA PHE A 61 9.23 6.52 -6.09
C PHE A 61 9.34 6.02 -7.53
N SER A 62 9.86 4.79 -7.68
CA SER A 62 9.93 4.08 -8.95
C SER A 62 9.17 2.77 -8.85
N ALA A 63 7.94 2.75 -9.35
CA ALA A 63 7.12 1.53 -9.31
C ALA A 63 7.84 0.33 -9.97
N LYS A 64 8.51 0.53 -11.10
CA LYS A 64 9.23 -0.54 -11.80
C LYS A 64 10.36 -1.11 -10.94
N ALA A 65 11.18 -0.27 -10.31
CA ALA A 65 12.29 -0.72 -9.49
C ALA A 65 11.81 -1.40 -8.20
N SER A 66 10.91 -0.77 -7.47
CA SER A 66 10.39 -1.31 -6.21
C SER A 66 9.64 -2.63 -6.41
N LEU A 67 8.80 -2.74 -7.44
CA LEU A 67 8.10 -3.99 -7.72
C LEU A 67 9.04 -5.12 -8.12
N ALA A 68 10.14 -4.83 -8.81
CA ALA A 68 11.16 -5.82 -9.13
C ALA A 68 11.85 -6.35 -7.87
N VAL A 69 12.18 -5.47 -6.91
CA VAL A 69 12.77 -5.86 -5.61
C VAL A 69 11.77 -6.71 -4.82
N ILE A 70 10.51 -6.27 -4.70
CA ILE A 70 9.47 -7.03 -4.00
C ILE A 70 9.29 -8.43 -4.62
N GLN A 71 9.21 -8.51 -5.94
CA GLN A 71 9.07 -9.78 -6.65
C GLN A 71 10.25 -10.72 -6.39
N GLN A 72 11.48 -10.19 -6.40
CA GLN A 72 12.71 -10.97 -6.13
C GLN A 72 12.73 -11.52 -4.71
N GLU A 73 12.40 -10.71 -3.70
CA GLU A 73 12.40 -11.14 -2.31
C GLU A 73 11.30 -12.17 -2.03
N VAL A 74 10.11 -11.98 -2.61
CA VAL A 74 9.03 -12.98 -2.53
C VAL A 74 9.43 -14.30 -3.19
N ALA A 75 10.07 -14.25 -4.37
CA ALA A 75 10.55 -15.44 -5.04
C ALA A 75 11.64 -16.18 -4.21
N SER A 76 12.53 -15.43 -3.56
CA SER A 76 13.56 -15.98 -2.68
C SER A 76 12.96 -16.64 -1.43
N ALA A 77 11.94 -16.03 -0.82
CA ALA A 77 11.24 -16.57 0.34
C ALA A 77 10.43 -17.83 0.00
N GLY A 78 9.90 -17.91 -1.21
CA GLY A 78 9.18 -19.08 -1.74
C GLY A 78 10.06 -20.31 -1.99
N ASN A 79 11.36 -20.13 -1.99
CA ASN A 79 12.46 -21.13 -1.94
C ASN A 79 12.21 -22.42 -2.75
N GLY A 80 11.90 -22.26 -4.04
CA GLY A 80 11.69 -23.40 -4.95
C GLY A 80 10.32 -24.07 -4.84
N GLY A 81 9.34 -23.41 -4.24
CA GLY A 81 7.93 -23.85 -4.29
C GLY A 81 7.47 -24.09 -5.72
N ALA A 82 6.63 -25.11 -5.93
CA ALA A 82 6.09 -25.44 -7.24
C ALA A 82 5.37 -24.23 -7.86
N ALA A 83 5.44 -24.09 -9.16
CA ALA A 83 4.65 -23.12 -9.90
C ALA A 83 3.15 -23.32 -9.60
N PRO A 84 2.34 -22.25 -9.51
CA PRO A 84 0.92 -22.39 -9.28
C PRO A 84 0.27 -23.21 -10.39
N SER A 85 -0.71 -24.04 -10.03
CA SER A 85 -1.45 -24.83 -11.02
C SER A 85 -2.22 -23.91 -12.01
N PRO A 86 -2.57 -24.39 -13.22
CA PRO A 86 -3.39 -23.62 -14.16
C PRO A 86 -4.72 -23.14 -13.56
N GLN A 87 -5.32 -23.93 -12.66
CA GLN A 87 -6.53 -23.55 -11.94
C GLN A 87 -6.29 -22.35 -11.00
N VAL A 88 -5.20 -22.35 -10.25
CA VAL A 88 -4.81 -21.23 -9.37
C VAL A 88 -4.54 -19.98 -10.21
N LEU A 89 -3.77 -20.09 -11.30
CA LEU A 89 -3.49 -18.95 -12.19
C LEU A 89 -4.78 -18.36 -12.78
N ALA A 90 -5.73 -19.20 -13.20
CA ALA A 90 -7.01 -18.74 -13.68
C ALA A 90 -7.84 -18.03 -12.58
N ALA A 91 -7.83 -18.57 -11.36
CA ALA A 91 -8.50 -17.95 -10.21
C ALA A 91 -7.86 -16.59 -9.85
N VAL A 92 -6.53 -16.49 -9.83
CA VAL A 92 -5.79 -15.24 -9.64
C VAL A 92 -6.18 -14.20 -10.68
N ALA A 93 -6.20 -14.59 -11.96
CA ALA A 93 -6.55 -13.68 -13.06
C ALA A 93 -7.99 -13.16 -12.93
N ARG A 94 -8.96 -14.03 -12.61
CA ARG A 94 -10.36 -13.63 -12.38
C ARG A 94 -10.51 -12.70 -11.20
N PHE A 95 -9.85 -13.00 -10.09
CA PHE A 95 -9.89 -12.15 -8.90
C PHE A 95 -9.23 -10.78 -9.14
N ALA A 96 -8.10 -10.73 -9.84
CA ALA A 96 -7.45 -9.48 -10.22
C ALA A 96 -8.35 -8.64 -11.15
N LYS A 97 -9.03 -9.29 -12.11
CA LYS A 97 -10.02 -8.61 -12.97
C LYS A 97 -11.18 -8.05 -12.17
N LEU A 98 -11.76 -8.83 -11.26
CA LEU A 98 -12.86 -8.37 -10.40
C LEU A 98 -12.45 -7.15 -9.56
N ARG A 99 -11.23 -7.15 -9.02
CA ARG A 99 -10.68 -6.00 -8.30
C ARG A 99 -10.55 -4.77 -9.20
N ALA A 100 -10.06 -4.94 -10.43
CA ALA A 100 -9.93 -3.86 -11.40
C ALA A 100 -11.32 -3.31 -11.81
N ASP A 101 -12.27 -4.19 -12.06
CA ASP A 101 -13.66 -3.81 -12.39
C ASP A 101 -14.29 -3.01 -11.23
N TYR A 102 -14.12 -3.46 -9.98
CA TYR A 102 -14.57 -2.72 -8.79
C TYR A 102 -13.90 -1.34 -8.69
N ALA A 103 -12.60 -1.25 -8.89
CA ALA A 103 -11.87 0.01 -8.84
C ALA A 103 -12.38 1.03 -9.88
N ALA A 104 -12.83 0.55 -11.05
CA ALA A 104 -13.36 1.36 -12.14
C ALA A 104 -14.84 1.77 -11.95
N MET A 105 -15.56 1.22 -10.98
CA MET A 105 -16.96 1.58 -10.71
C MET A 105 -17.07 3.02 -10.21
N SER A 106 -18.23 3.65 -10.48
CA SER A 106 -18.60 4.89 -9.81
C SER A 106 -18.77 4.67 -8.30
N GLU A 107 -18.73 5.72 -7.50
CA GLU A 107 -18.93 5.61 -6.04
C GLU A 107 -20.30 5.00 -5.69
N ALA A 108 -21.35 5.32 -6.44
CA ALA A 108 -22.66 4.67 -6.29
C ALA A 108 -22.60 3.16 -6.59
N GLY A 109 -21.91 2.79 -7.69
CA GLY A 109 -21.72 1.39 -8.08
C GLY A 109 -20.92 0.59 -7.04
N LYS A 110 -19.88 1.19 -6.47
CA LYS A 110 -19.10 0.58 -5.38
C LYS A 110 -19.95 0.37 -4.12
N ALA A 111 -20.76 1.37 -3.75
CA ALA A 111 -21.66 1.27 -2.59
C ALA A 111 -22.71 0.17 -2.78
N GLU A 112 -23.30 0.06 -3.97
CA GLU A 112 -24.28 -0.98 -4.30
C GLU A 112 -23.62 -2.38 -4.29
N PHE A 113 -22.47 -2.52 -4.95
CA PHE A 113 -21.70 -3.77 -4.95
C PHE A 113 -21.39 -4.21 -3.51
N PHE A 114 -20.84 -3.31 -2.71
CA PHE A 114 -20.46 -3.58 -1.33
C PHE A 114 -21.67 -4.00 -0.48
N SER A 115 -22.77 -3.28 -0.59
CA SER A 115 -24.01 -3.60 0.15
C SER A 115 -24.55 -4.98 -0.21
N ARG A 116 -24.60 -5.30 -1.52
CA ARG A 116 -25.08 -6.59 -2.02
C ARG A 116 -24.20 -7.75 -1.54
N GLU A 117 -22.89 -7.62 -1.65
CA GLU A 117 -21.97 -8.70 -1.30
C GLU A 117 -21.89 -8.91 0.21
N ARG A 118 -21.99 -7.84 0.99
CA ARG A 118 -22.00 -7.90 2.46
C ARG A 118 -23.29 -8.53 3.02
N ALA A 119 -24.38 -8.49 2.28
CA ALA A 119 -25.64 -9.13 2.68
C ALA A 119 -25.57 -10.67 2.57
N LYS A 120 -24.57 -11.23 1.89
CA LYS A 120 -24.39 -12.69 1.81
C LYS A 120 -23.97 -13.28 3.15
N PRO A 121 -24.36 -14.53 3.45
CA PRO A 121 -23.89 -15.20 4.65
C PRO A 121 -22.36 -15.27 4.72
N ALA A 122 -21.82 -15.20 5.95
CA ALA A 122 -20.40 -15.40 6.18
C ALA A 122 -19.98 -16.81 5.73
N ASP A 123 -18.87 -16.87 5.00
CA ASP A 123 -18.28 -18.12 4.51
C ASP A 123 -16.90 -18.31 5.17
N PRO A 124 -16.72 -19.36 5.97
CA PRO A 124 -15.46 -19.57 6.68
C PRO A 124 -14.26 -19.74 5.74
N VAL A 125 -14.44 -20.32 4.55
CA VAL A 125 -13.37 -20.50 3.55
C VAL A 125 -12.88 -19.13 3.05
N ARG A 126 -13.79 -18.22 2.75
CA ARG A 126 -13.48 -16.85 2.34
C ARG A 126 -12.82 -16.04 3.47
N THR A 127 -13.29 -16.24 4.69
CA THR A 127 -12.70 -15.58 5.87
C THR A 127 -11.27 -16.07 6.11
N GLU A 128 -11.04 -17.38 6.03
CA GLU A 128 -9.70 -17.95 6.17
C GLU A 128 -8.75 -17.45 5.06
N LEU A 129 -9.20 -17.39 3.81
CA LEU A 129 -8.39 -16.85 2.71
C LEU A 129 -8.03 -15.39 2.96
N LEU A 130 -8.98 -14.55 3.40
CA LEU A 130 -8.75 -13.15 3.72
C LEU A 130 -7.67 -12.97 4.80
N GLU A 131 -7.67 -13.80 5.85
CA GLU A 131 -6.66 -13.74 6.92
C GLU A 131 -5.24 -14.10 6.42
N ARG A 132 -5.14 -14.84 5.32
CA ARG A 132 -3.85 -15.18 4.69
C ARG A 132 -3.35 -14.12 3.71
N MET A 133 -4.21 -13.17 3.33
CA MET A 133 -3.84 -12.09 2.43
C MET A 133 -3.08 -10.97 3.15
N ALA A 134 -2.23 -10.28 2.40
CA ALA A 134 -1.44 -9.14 2.87
C ALA A 134 -2.13 -7.78 2.70
N VAL A 135 -3.31 -7.75 2.08
CA VAL A 135 -4.00 -6.51 1.65
C VAL A 135 -4.17 -5.47 2.77
N GLY A 136 -4.51 -5.90 3.98
CA GLY A 136 -4.65 -5.02 5.14
C GLY A 136 -3.32 -4.42 5.58
N ASP A 137 -2.26 -5.24 5.64
CA ASP A 137 -0.93 -4.80 6.05
C ASP A 137 -0.33 -3.83 5.04
N VAL A 138 -0.48 -4.11 3.74
CA VAL A 138 -0.05 -3.22 2.65
C VAL A 138 -0.79 -1.88 2.72
N ARG A 139 -2.10 -1.90 2.97
CA ARG A 139 -2.89 -0.67 3.14
C ARG A 139 -2.43 0.16 4.34
N GLU A 140 -2.10 -0.49 5.45
CA GLU A 140 -1.56 0.16 6.63
C GLU A 140 -0.24 0.86 6.35
N ILE A 141 0.64 0.25 5.56
CA ILE A 141 1.92 0.84 5.15
C ILE A 141 1.70 2.09 4.30
N ASP A 142 0.82 2.03 3.29
CA ASP A 142 0.49 3.18 2.44
C ASP A 142 -0.05 4.34 3.27
N PHE A 143 -0.98 4.04 4.18
CA PHE A 143 -1.59 5.05 5.03
C PHE A 143 -0.58 5.69 6.00
N SER A 144 0.31 4.88 6.58
CA SER A 144 1.41 5.37 7.42
C SER A 144 2.34 6.33 6.66
N SER A 145 2.65 5.99 5.40
CA SER A 145 3.41 6.87 4.52
C SER A 145 2.71 8.20 4.28
N GLN A 146 1.42 8.17 3.96
CA GLN A 146 0.62 9.38 3.74
C GLN A 146 0.54 10.27 5.00
N LEU A 147 0.37 9.66 6.18
CA LEU A 147 0.40 10.39 7.47
C LEU A 147 1.72 11.10 7.70
N LEU A 148 2.84 10.43 7.42
CA LEU A 148 4.17 11.03 7.58
C LEU A 148 4.37 12.19 6.61
N MET A 149 4.01 12.01 5.33
CA MET A 149 4.10 13.07 4.33
C MET A 149 3.25 14.29 4.72
N SER A 150 2.02 14.05 5.18
CA SER A 150 1.12 15.10 5.68
C SER A 150 1.71 15.84 6.87
N ALA A 151 2.32 15.14 7.83
CA ALA A 151 2.94 15.76 9.00
C ALA A 151 4.09 16.70 8.62
N VAL A 152 4.95 16.29 7.69
CA VAL A 152 6.06 17.13 7.20
C VAL A 152 5.53 18.33 6.43
N VAL A 153 4.58 18.13 5.52
CA VAL A 153 3.92 19.24 4.77
C VAL A 153 3.33 20.26 5.73
N LYS A 154 2.65 19.82 6.78
CA LYS A 154 2.09 20.68 7.82
C LYS A 154 3.16 21.53 8.50
N GLN A 155 4.30 20.94 8.87
CA GLN A 155 5.41 21.68 9.48
C GLN A 155 5.99 22.75 8.53
N LEU A 156 6.18 22.39 7.26
CA LEU A 156 6.67 23.32 6.25
C LEU A 156 5.69 24.47 5.99
N ALA A 157 4.41 24.17 5.88
CA ALA A 157 3.34 25.16 5.65
C ALA A 157 3.23 26.16 6.82
N ARG A 158 3.48 25.71 8.07
CA ARG A 158 3.46 26.55 9.29
C ARG A 158 4.73 27.32 9.55
N GLY A 159 5.69 27.34 8.62
CA GLY A 159 6.90 28.15 8.70
C GLY A 159 8.09 27.49 9.39
N ASN A 160 8.00 26.21 9.80
CA ASN A 160 9.10 25.50 10.46
C ASN A 160 10.16 24.94 9.48
N GLY A 161 10.03 25.25 8.18
CA GLY A 161 10.89 24.68 7.15
C GLY A 161 12.36 25.11 7.24
N GLY A 162 12.63 26.35 7.65
CA GLY A 162 13.99 26.84 7.86
C GLY A 162 14.73 26.06 8.95
N GLN A 163 14.07 25.76 10.05
CA GLN A 163 14.62 24.96 11.15
C GLN A 163 14.92 23.53 10.71
N LEU A 164 13.96 22.88 9.98
CA LEU A 164 14.12 21.53 9.47
C LEU A 164 15.25 21.44 8.44
N SER A 165 15.37 22.42 7.54
CA SER A 165 16.41 22.44 6.51
C SER A 165 17.82 22.73 7.07
N ALA A 166 17.93 23.29 8.27
CA ALA A 166 19.19 23.56 8.95
C ALA A 166 19.73 22.38 9.77
N LEU A 167 18.93 21.33 10.00
CA LEU A 167 19.38 20.16 10.76
C LEU A 167 20.55 19.45 10.04
N PRO A 168 21.57 18.96 10.79
CA PRO A 168 22.56 18.03 10.24
C PRO A 168 21.89 16.79 9.61
N ASP A 169 22.51 16.16 8.61
CA ASP A 169 21.92 15.02 7.90
C ASP A 169 21.59 13.85 8.83
N SER A 170 22.51 13.51 9.75
CA SER A 170 22.26 12.45 10.73
C SER A 170 21.11 12.76 11.68
N THR A 171 20.93 14.02 12.05
CA THR A 171 19.81 14.46 12.90
C THR A 171 18.49 14.41 12.14
N LEU A 172 18.49 14.83 10.88
CA LEU A 172 17.32 14.77 10.00
C LEU A 172 16.90 13.32 9.77
N ASP A 173 17.85 12.43 9.48
CA ASP A 173 17.59 11.01 9.29
C ASP A 173 16.99 10.36 10.54
N MET A 174 17.55 10.65 11.71
CA MET A 174 17.03 10.17 12.99
C MET A 174 15.63 10.74 13.28
N ALA A 175 15.38 12.02 12.93
CA ALA A 175 14.07 12.63 13.09
C ALA A 175 13.03 11.98 12.17
N LEU A 176 13.37 11.72 10.90
CA LEU A 176 12.49 11.03 9.96
C LEU A 176 12.22 9.59 10.39
N ASP A 177 13.24 8.84 10.83
CA ASP A 177 13.06 7.50 11.38
C ASP A 177 12.18 7.50 12.62
N THR A 178 12.34 8.49 13.50
CA THR A 178 11.51 8.65 14.69
C THR A 178 10.07 8.96 14.33
N LEU A 179 9.85 9.86 13.36
CA LEU A 179 8.50 10.16 12.85
C LEU A 179 7.85 8.94 12.22
N TRP A 180 8.61 8.17 11.43
CA TRP A 180 8.13 6.92 10.83
C TRP A 180 7.73 5.89 11.88
N SER A 181 8.51 5.78 12.95
CA SER A 181 8.25 4.85 14.04
C SER A 181 7.15 5.35 15.00
N ARG A 182 7.14 6.64 15.33
CA ARG A 182 6.20 7.26 16.29
C ARG A 182 4.87 7.66 15.67
N GLY A 183 4.81 7.89 14.36
CA GLY A 183 3.54 8.10 13.66
C GLY A 183 2.54 6.97 13.93
N VAL A 184 3.07 5.78 14.22
CA VAL A 184 2.32 4.57 14.60
C VAL A 184 1.96 4.53 16.10
N THR A 185 2.65 5.30 16.96
CA THR A 185 2.51 5.20 18.44
C THR A 185 1.52 6.18 19.03
N SER A 186 1.18 7.28 18.35
CA SER A 186 0.15 8.20 18.84
C SER A 186 -1.26 7.63 18.60
N THR A 187 -2.18 7.84 19.54
CA THR A 187 -3.50 7.19 19.55
C THR A 187 -4.34 7.51 18.31
N ARG A 188 -4.38 8.77 17.87
CA ARG A 188 -5.22 9.19 16.72
C ARG A 188 -4.73 8.62 15.38
N PRO A 189 -3.47 8.76 14.96
CA PRO A 189 -2.95 8.12 13.76
C PRO A 189 -3.05 6.60 13.79
N ARG A 190 -2.82 5.97 14.95
CA ARG A 190 -2.97 4.52 15.11
C ARG A 190 -4.40 4.06 14.84
N ASN A 191 -5.39 4.75 15.37
CA ASN A 191 -6.80 4.43 15.11
C ASN A 191 -7.15 4.59 13.63
N LEU A 192 -6.66 5.64 12.97
CA LEU A 192 -6.88 5.85 11.55
C LEU A 192 -6.24 4.74 10.68
N MET A 193 -5.05 4.25 11.07
CA MET A 193 -4.42 3.12 10.38
C MET A 193 -5.22 1.83 10.54
N ILE A 194 -5.72 1.56 11.74
CA ILE A 194 -6.60 0.41 11.99
C ILE A 194 -7.86 0.52 11.12
N VAL A 195 -8.49 1.68 11.06
CA VAL A 195 -9.67 1.91 10.22
C VAL A 195 -9.36 1.69 8.74
N ALA A 196 -8.23 2.22 8.24
CA ALA A 196 -7.82 2.03 6.85
C ALA A 196 -7.56 0.56 6.51
N ARG A 197 -6.89 -0.18 7.41
CA ARG A 197 -6.65 -1.61 7.30
C ARG A 197 -7.95 -2.41 7.26
N GLU A 198 -8.84 -2.16 8.21
CA GLU A 198 -10.12 -2.88 8.30
C GLU A 198 -11.05 -2.55 7.12
N PHE A 199 -11.05 -1.33 6.65
CA PHE A 199 -11.80 -0.96 5.46
C PHE A 199 -11.33 -1.71 4.20
N GLU A 200 -10.00 -1.84 4.01
CA GLU A 200 -9.44 -2.63 2.91
C GLU A 200 -9.81 -4.11 3.02
N LYS A 201 -9.77 -4.68 4.23
CA LYS A 201 -10.21 -6.05 4.48
C LYS A 201 -11.69 -6.24 4.13
N GLN A 202 -12.55 -5.29 4.49
CA GLN A 202 -13.98 -5.35 4.16
C GLN A 202 -14.23 -5.31 2.65
N ILE A 203 -13.53 -4.44 1.91
CA ILE A 203 -13.60 -4.43 0.44
C ILE A 203 -13.16 -5.79 -0.13
N THR A 204 -12.04 -6.31 0.33
CA THR A 204 -11.50 -7.60 -0.13
C THR A 204 -12.45 -8.74 0.21
N GLN A 205 -13.08 -8.72 1.38
CA GLN A 205 -14.12 -9.68 1.75
C GLN A 205 -15.32 -9.65 0.79
N ALA A 206 -15.78 -8.45 0.39
CA ALA A 206 -16.85 -8.32 -0.60
C ALA A 206 -16.44 -8.87 -1.97
N LEU A 207 -15.19 -8.63 -2.40
CA LEU A 207 -14.65 -9.21 -3.63
C LEU A 207 -14.58 -10.75 -3.57
N LEU A 208 -14.14 -11.30 -2.44
CA LEU A 208 -14.15 -12.75 -2.22
C LEU A 208 -15.58 -13.32 -2.20
N ALA A 209 -16.54 -12.59 -1.63
CA ALA A 209 -17.96 -13.00 -1.63
C ALA A 209 -18.56 -13.01 -3.05
N ALA A 210 -18.07 -12.17 -3.95
CA ALA A 210 -18.46 -12.15 -5.36
C ALA A 210 -17.74 -13.20 -6.21
N SER A 211 -16.64 -13.78 -5.72
CA SER A 211 -15.84 -14.75 -6.45
C SER A 211 -16.47 -16.15 -6.44
N PRO A 212 -16.31 -16.96 -7.52
CA PRO A 212 -16.75 -18.35 -7.52
C PRO A 212 -16.15 -19.16 -6.37
N GLY A 213 -16.93 -20.05 -5.75
CA GLY A 213 -16.47 -20.85 -4.61
C GLY A 213 -15.29 -21.75 -4.96
N GLU A 214 -15.26 -22.30 -6.18
CA GLU A 214 -14.15 -23.13 -6.67
C GLU A 214 -12.82 -22.33 -6.77
N ASP A 215 -12.88 -21.05 -7.16
CA ASP A 215 -11.74 -20.19 -7.22
C ASP A 215 -11.20 -19.89 -5.82
N VAL A 216 -12.10 -19.56 -4.89
CA VAL A 216 -11.74 -19.30 -3.49
C VAL A 216 -11.10 -20.53 -2.86
N ALA A 217 -11.64 -21.71 -3.10
CA ALA A 217 -11.08 -22.98 -2.61
C ALA A 217 -9.68 -23.25 -3.19
N ALA A 218 -9.48 -23.03 -4.49
CA ALA A 218 -8.18 -23.19 -5.14
C ALA A 218 -7.15 -22.20 -4.60
N LEU A 219 -7.53 -20.93 -4.42
CA LEU A 219 -6.67 -19.89 -3.84
C LEU A 219 -6.33 -20.19 -2.39
N LEU A 220 -7.29 -20.66 -1.58
CA LEU A 220 -7.02 -21.04 -0.20
C LEU A 220 -6.06 -22.23 -0.11
N ALA A 221 -6.26 -23.28 -0.92
CA ALA A 221 -5.35 -24.42 -0.97
C ALA A 221 -3.92 -23.97 -1.31
N TRP A 222 -3.77 -23.09 -2.30
CA TRP A 222 -2.48 -22.52 -2.66
C TRP A 222 -1.86 -21.67 -1.53
N ARG A 223 -2.68 -20.89 -0.81
CA ARG A 223 -2.20 -20.06 0.33
C ARG A 223 -2.03 -20.86 1.63
N ASN A 224 -2.37 -22.15 1.63
CA ASN A 224 -2.10 -23.10 2.71
C ASN A 224 -0.81 -23.92 2.50
N GLU A 225 -0.12 -23.74 1.37
CA GLU A 225 1.16 -24.40 1.14
C GLU A 225 2.26 -23.90 2.12
N PRO A 226 3.25 -24.73 2.47
CA PRO A 226 4.21 -24.44 3.54
C PRO A 226 4.96 -23.09 3.38
N GLN A 227 5.29 -22.70 2.14
CA GLN A 227 6.04 -21.48 1.86
C GLN A 227 5.18 -20.20 1.88
N ALA A 228 3.86 -20.34 1.88
CA ALA A 228 2.95 -19.21 1.72
C ALA A 228 3.08 -18.14 2.83
N ALA A 229 3.37 -18.57 4.08
CA ALA A 229 3.58 -17.65 5.19
C ALA A 229 4.86 -16.83 5.01
N ALA A 230 5.96 -17.46 4.60
CA ALA A 230 7.23 -16.78 4.33
C ALA A 230 7.12 -15.80 3.14
N GLU A 231 6.39 -16.19 2.09
CA GLU A 231 6.11 -15.31 0.94
C GLU A 231 5.32 -14.06 1.35
N ARG A 232 4.30 -14.24 2.21
CA ARG A 232 3.51 -13.13 2.72
C ARG A 232 4.35 -12.19 3.58
N GLU A 233 5.17 -12.73 4.46
CA GLU A 233 6.07 -11.96 5.31
C GLU A 233 7.10 -11.17 4.48
N ALA A 234 7.72 -11.81 3.49
CA ALA A 234 8.62 -11.17 2.55
C ALA A 234 7.93 -10.05 1.77
N LEU A 235 6.71 -10.29 1.26
CA LEU A 235 5.92 -9.27 0.59
C LEU A 235 5.70 -8.03 1.46
N VAL A 236 5.19 -8.21 2.67
CA VAL A 236 4.87 -7.10 3.58
C VAL A 236 6.14 -6.38 4.04
N GLY A 237 7.19 -7.15 4.40
CA GLY A 237 8.48 -6.61 4.85
C GLY A 237 9.16 -5.78 3.78
N THR A 238 9.24 -6.31 2.55
CA THR A 238 9.89 -5.62 1.43
C THR A 238 9.08 -4.44 0.94
N TYR A 239 7.74 -4.58 0.85
CA TYR A 239 6.87 -3.44 0.52
C TYR A 239 7.08 -2.27 1.49
N ARG A 240 7.14 -2.56 2.79
CA ARG A 240 7.41 -1.56 3.83
C ARG A 240 8.80 -0.92 3.66
N ALA A 241 9.83 -1.71 3.39
CA ALA A 241 11.18 -1.21 3.19
C ALA A 241 11.29 -0.28 1.98
N GLU A 242 10.67 -0.66 0.84
CA GLU A 242 10.64 0.13 -0.38
C GLU A 242 9.89 1.46 -0.19
N VAL A 243 8.73 1.43 0.45
CA VAL A 243 7.94 2.64 0.74
C VAL A 243 8.67 3.55 1.71
N LYS A 244 9.27 3.00 2.78
CA LYS A 244 10.07 3.76 3.76
C LYS A 244 11.30 4.38 3.10
N GLY A 245 12.03 3.62 2.29
CA GLY A 245 13.23 4.07 1.60
C GLY A 245 12.93 5.22 0.64
N SER A 246 11.98 5.02 -0.28
CA SER A 246 11.57 6.03 -1.25
C SER A 246 10.95 7.27 -0.56
N GLY A 247 10.12 7.05 0.46
CA GLY A 247 9.54 8.13 1.25
C GLY A 247 10.57 8.95 2.00
N GLY A 248 11.59 8.31 2.58
CA GLY A 248 12.72 8.97 3.22
C GLY A 248 13.50 9.87 2.25
N VAL A 249 13.78 9.37 1.03
CA VAL A 249 14.43 10.16 -0.03
C VAL A 249 13.56 11.36 -0.43
N ALA A 250 12.25 11.15 -0.64
CA ALA A 250 11.32 12.23 -1.00
C ALA A 250 11.29 13.34 0.07
N LEU A 251 11.14 12.95 1.35
CA LEU A 251 11.08 13.89 2.45
C LEU A 251 12.40 14.65 2.65
N ARG A 252 13.54 13.95 2.56
CA ARG A 252 14.85 14.61 2.63
C ARG A 252 15.01 15.64 1.51
N THR A 253 14.65 15.26 0.28
CA THR A 253 14.71 16.18 -0.89
C THR A 253 13.80 17.39 -0.68
N LEU A 254 12.58 17.17 -0.20
CA LEU A 254 11.62 18.22 0.11
C LEU A 254 12.18 19.21 1.15
N ILE A 255 12.67 18.69 2.29
CA ILE A 255 13.16 19.51 3.40
C ILE A 255 14.43 20.28 2.99
N ARG A 256 15.39 19.63 2.32
CA ARG A 256 16.63 20.28 1.87
C ARG A 256 16.41 21.33 0.78
N GLY A 257 15.41 21.15 -0.06
CA GLY A 257 15.01 22.13 -1.09
C GLY A 257 14.15 23.27 -0.54
N TRP A 258 13.75 23.23 0.74
CA TRP A 258 12.93 24.29 1.32
C TRP A 258 13.74 25.55 1.61
N PRO A 259 13.25 26.77 1.24
CA PRO A 259 13.96 28.01 1.48
C PRO A 259 14.27 28.20 2.97
N ARG A 260 15.51 28.57 3.26
CA ARG A 260 15.91 29.04 4.59
C ARG A 260 15.44 30.48 4.70
N SER A 261 14.35 30.70 5.40
CA SER A 261 13.85 32.05 5.71
C SER A 261 14.70 32.71 6.79
#